data_2cb0bb8a64a6e50cd76499a4dd7acfcd
#
_entry.id   2cb0bb8a64a6e50cd76499a4dd7acfcd
#
_cell.length_a   1.000
_cell.length_b   1.000
_cell.length_c   1.000
_cell.angle_alpha   90.00
_cell.angle_beta   90.00
_cell.angle_gamma   90.00
#
_symmetry.space_group_name_H-M   'P 1'
#
loop_
_entity.id
_entity.type
_entity.pdbx_description
1 polymer ?
#
loop_
_entity_poly.entity_id
_entity_poly.type
_entity_poly.pdbx_seq_one_letter_code
_entity_poly.pdbx_strand_id
1 'polypeptide(L)'
;MRLLGKALTFDDVLLVPAFSQVLPKDASLSTQFSRNIRLNLPLVSAAMDTVTEARLAIAIAQEGGIGIVHKNLSAQEQAAHVAKVKRYESGVLRDPITITPDTTVREVVDLSRRHGFS
;
A
#
# COMPACT_ATOMS: atom_id res chain seq x y z
N MET A 1 35.55 -1.96 -2.39
CA MET A 1 34.27 -2.46 -1.80
C MET A 1 34.45 -2.44 -0.28
N ARG A 2 33.52 -1.82 0.48
CA ARG A 2 33.57 -1.75 1.94
C ARG A 2 32.60 -2.77 2.51
N LEU A 3 33.07 -3.75 3.27
CA LEU A 3 32.22 -4.68 4.01
C LEU A 3 31.80 -4.03 5.33
N LEU A 4 30.51 -3.93 5.57
CA LEU A 4 29.93 -3.31 6.78
C LEU A 4 29.65 -4.32 7.90
N GLY A 5 29.62 -5.61 7.60
CA GLY A 5 29.35 -6.68 8.55
C GLY A 5 28.74 -7.93 7.89
N LYS A 6 28.42 -8.92 8.72
CA LYS A 6 27.64 -10.09 8.30
C LYS A 6 26.14 -9.77 8.41
N ALA A 7 25.37 -10.17 7.41
CA ALA A 7 23.91 -10.23 7.46
C ALA A 7 23.50 -11.71 7.29
N LEU A 8 22.50 -12.12 8.06
CA LEU A 8 21.99 -13.49 8.05
C LEU A 8 20.59 -13.51 7.44
N THR A 9 20.26 -14.56 6.71
CA THR A 9 18.91 -14.83 6.21
C THR A 9 18.28 -16.00 6.97
N PHE A 10 17.00 -16.26 6.79
CA PHE A 10 16.35 -17.42 7.37
C PHE A 10 16.82 -18.75 6.77
N ASP A 11 17.58 -18.73 5.66
CA ASP A 11 18.28 -19.90 5.13
C ASP A 11 19.52 -20.26 5.98
N ASP A 12 20.09 -19.27 6.68
CA ASP A 12 21.30 -19.42 7.49
C ASP A 12 21.00 -19.73 8.97
N VAL A 13 19.83 -19.37 9.46
CA VAL A 13 19.49 -19.40 10.90
C VAL A 13 18.07 -19.88 11.17
N LEU A 14 17.89 -20.45 12.36
CA LEU A 14 16.56 -20.77 12.92
C LEU A 14 16.36 -20.01 14.21
N LEU A 15 15.11 -19.65 14.50
CA LEU A 15 14.74 -19.09 15.79
C LEU A 15 14.76 -20.20 16.85
N VAL A 16 15.41 -19.93 17.98
CA VAL A 16 15.40 -20.84 19.14
C VAL A 16 14.02 -20.78 19.79
N PRO A 17 13.29 -21.90 19.93
CA PRO A 17 12.03 -21.94 20.64
C PRO A 17 12.18 -21.47 22.07
N ALA A 18 11.22 -20.70 22.56
CA ALA A 18 11.17 -20.23 23.94
C ALA A 18 9.79 -20.47 24.53
N PHE A 19 9.71 -20.46 25.86
CA PHE A 19 8.44 -20.57 26.56
C PHE A 19 7.56 -19.36 26.25
N SER A 20 6.28 -19.59 25.90
CA SER A 20 5.29 -18.55 25.64
C SER A 20 3.97 -18.89 26.31
N GLN A 21 3.31 -17.87 26.85
CA GLN A 21 1.94 -17.92 27.36
C GLN A 21 0.94 -17.21 26.45
N VAL A 22 1.41 -16.68 25.30
CA VAL A 22 0.59 -15.96 24.34
C VAL A 22 0.05 -16.94 23.30
N LEU A 23 -1.27 -16.98 23.16
CA LEU A 23 -1.92 -17.73 22.09
C LEU A 23 -1.76 -16.99 20.75
N PRO A 24 -1.71 -17.70 19.62
CA PRO A 24 -1.57 -17.06 18.30
C PRO A 24 -2.61 -15.96 18.02
N LYS A 25 -3.85 -16.14 18.48
CA LYS A 25 -4.94 -15.17 18.33
C LYS A 25 -4.72 -13.87 19.16
N ASP A 26 -3.93 -13.95 20.22
CA ASP A 26 -3.67 -12.84 21.14
C ASP A 26 -2.34 -12.12 20.80
N ALA A 27 -1.62 -12.60 19.78
CA ALA A 27 -0.37 -12.00 19.32
C ALA A 27 -0.62 -10.68 18.61
N SER A 28 0.05 -9.61 19.05
CA SER A 28 0.03 -8.32 18.35
C SER A 28 1.06 -8.32 17.23
N LEU A 29 0.64 -8.04 16.01
CA LEU A 29 1.50 -7.90 14.84
C LEU A 29 1.88 -6.44 14.56
N SER A 30 1.40 -5.51 15.40
CA SER A 30 1.68 -4.08 15.24
C SER A 30 3.18 -3.79 15.37
N THR A 31 3.72 -3.07 14.40
CA THR A 31 5.15 -2.77 14.30
C THR A 31 5.43 -1.33 13.91
N GLN A 32 6.59 -0.82 14.31
CA GLN A 32 7.09 0.49 13.90
C GLN A 32 7.91 0.34 12.62
N PHE A 33 7.36 0.83 11.50
CA PHE A 33 8.02 0.77 10.19
C PHE A 33 9.06 1.88 10.01
N SER A 34 8.71 3.09 10.42
CA SER A 34 9.61 4.25 10.38
C SER A 34 9.29 5.20 11.53
N ARG A 35 10.05 6.30 11.66
CA ARG A 35 9.90 7.27 12.75
C ARG A 35 8.43 7.64 13.04
N ASN A 36 7.63 7.85 12.00
CA ASN A 36 6.26 8.35 12.11
C ASN A 36 5.22 7.40 11.49
N ILE A 37 5.63 6.18 11.08
CA ILE A 37 4.73 5.22 10.44
C ILE A 37 4.70 3.95 11.27
N ARG A 38 3.51 3.62 11.78
CA ARG A 38 3.20 2.37 12.45
C ARG A 38 2.30 1.53 11.55
N LEU A 39 2.55 0.23 11.50
CA LEU A 39 1.74 -0.73 10.75
C LEU A 39 1.01 -1.64 11.73
N ASN A 40 -0.21 -2.04 11.38
CA ASN A 40 -0.98 -3.03 12.13
C ASN A 40 -0.53 -4.46 11.78
N LEU A 41 -0.06 -4.65 10.56
CA LEU A 41 0.51 -5.89 10.06
C LEU A 41 1.90 -5.59 9.46
N PRO A 42 2.98 -6.34 9.81
CA PRO A 42 4.34 -6.08 9.34
C PRO A 42 4.57 -6.55 7.90
N LEU A 43 3.68 -6.16 6.99
CA LEU A 43 3.77 -6.44 5.56
C LEU A 43 4.06 -5.17 4.78
N VAL A 44 5.12 -5.25 3.97
CA VAL A 44 5.56 -4.17 3.08
C VAL A 44 5.76 -4.74 1.69
N SER A 45 5.07 -4.23 0.68
CA SER A 45 5.34 -4.66 -0.69
C SER A 45 6.55 -3.96 -1.27
N ALA A 46 7.34 -4.71 -2.03
CA ALA A 46 8.55 -4.19 -2.67
C ALA A 46 8.23 -3.17 -3.76
N ALA A 47 9.07 -2.13 -3.88
CA ALA A 47 9.00 -1.11 -4.91
C ALA A 47 9.48 -1.64 -6.27
N MET A 48 8.83 -2.68 -6.78
CA MET A 48 9.16 -3.35 -8.02
C MET A 48 8.14 -3.04 -9.09
N ASP A 49 8.63 -2.83 -10.32
CA ASP A 49 7.80 -2.68 -11.52
C ASP A 49 6.84 -3.86 -11.67
N THR A 50 5.63 -3.58 -12.12
CA THR A 50 4.53 -4.54 -12.26
C THR A 50 4.08 -5.26 -10.97
N VAL A 51 4.74 -5.02 -9.84
CA VAL A 51 4.39 -5.60 -8.53
C VAL A 51 3.60 -4.59 -7.70
N THR A 52 4.22 -3.46 -7.32
CA THR A 52 3.56 -2.50 -6.43
C THR A 52 3.14 -1.24 -7.17
N GLU A 53 1.92 -1.27 -7.61
CA GLU A 53 1.16 -0.14 -8.13
C GLU A 53 -0.04 0.16 -7.20
N ALA A 54 -0.91 1.10 -7.58
CA ALA A 54 -2.04 1.53 -6.75
C ALA A 54 -2.91 0.36 -6.27
N ARG A 55 -3.18 -0.64 -7.12
CA ARG A 55 -4.04 -1.79 -6.80
C ARG A 55 -3.49 -2.61 -5.64
N LEU A 56 -2.22 -3.03 -5.71
CA LEU A 56 -1.60 -3.80 -4.65
C LEU A 56 -1.39 -2.95 -3.39
N ALA A 57 -1.01 -1.68 -3.55
CA ALA A 57 -0.83 -0.76 -2.42
C ALA A 57 -2.13 -0.59 -1.62
N ILE A 58 -3.28 -0.50 -2.30
CA ILE A 58 -4.60 -0.47 -1.66
C ILE A 58 -4.87 -1.78 -0.91
N ALA A 59 -4.68 -2.93 -1.56
CA ALA A 59 -4.95 -4.23 -0.95
C ALA A 59 -4.11 -4.47 0.32
N ILE A 60 -2.82 -4.14 0.29
CA ILE A 60 -1.94 -4.27 1.46
C ILE A 60 -2.34 -3.27 2.57
N ALA A 61 -2.72 -2.04 2.20
CA ALA A 61 -3.16 -1.05 3.18
C ALA A 61 -4.44 -1.48 3.91
N GLN A 62 -5.39 -2.11 3.20
CA GLN A 62 -6.61 -2.68 3.80
C GLN A 62 -6.31 -3.76 4.85
N GLU A 63 -5.26 -4.54 4.65
CA GLU A 63 -4.80 -5.56 5.62
C GLU A 63 -3.96 -4.97 6.76
N GLY A 64 -3.63 -3.68 6.72
CA GLY A 64 -2.85 -2.99 7.76
C GLY A 64 -1.34 -2.93 7.51
N GLY A 65 -0.90 -3.28 6.32
CA GLY A 65 0.48 -3.13 5.84
C GLY A 65 0.69 -1.83 5.05
N ILE A 66 1.76 -1.76 4.26
CA ILE A 66 2.07 -0.60 3.41
C ILE A 66 2.62 -1.02 2.05
N GLY A 67 2.15 -0.38 0.99
CA GLY A 67 2.68 -0.53 -0.36
C GLY A 67 3.69 0.55 -0.72
N ILE A 68 4.82 0.16 -1.31
CA ILE A 68 5.82 1.09 -1.82
C ILE A 68 5.73 1.11 -3.35
N VAL A 69 5.18 2.18 -3.90
CA VAL A 69 5.03 2.36 -5.35
C VAL A 69 6.40 2.49 -6.01
N HIS A 70 6.63 1.73 -7.08
CA HIS A 70 7.92 1.71 -7.77
C HIS A 70 8.19 3.01 -8.54
N LYS A 71 9.47 3.23 -8.89
CA LYS A 71 9.94 4.45 -9.57
C LYS A 71 9.96 4.37 -11.10
N ASN A 72 9.66 3.21 -11.69
CA ASN A 72 9.65 3.03 -13.16
C ASN A 72 8.35 3.57 -13.78
N LEU A 73 8.07 4.83 -13.46
CA LEU A 73 6.92 5.63 -13.88
C LEU A 73 7.38 7.07 -14.06
N SER A 74 6.70 7.85 -14.86
CA SER A 74 6.86 9.31 -14.80
C SER A 74 6.43 9.85 -13.43
N ALA A 75 6.94 11.00 -13.03
CA ALA A 75 6.56 11.63 -11.77
C ALA A 75 5.03 11.86 -11.66
N GLN A 76 4.38 12.17 -12.78
CA GLN A 76 2.93 12.37 -12.83
C GLN A 76 2.17 11.06 -12.64
N GLU A 77 2.58 9.98 -13.29
CA GLU A 77 1.96 8.65 -13.14
C GLU A 77 2.13 8.12 -11.72
N GLN A 78 3.35 8.21 -11.16
CA GLN A 78 3.60 7.80 -9.78
C GLN A 78 2.73 8.60 -8.79
N ALA A 79 2.64 9.91 -8.97
CA ALA A 79 1.76 10.77 -8.16
C ALA A 79 0.28 10.37 -8.30
N ALA A 80 -0.17 10.02 -9.51
CA ALA A 80 -1.54 9.53 -9.75
C ALA A 80 -1.82 8.22 -9.01
N HIS A 81 -0.88 7.25 -9.02
CA HIS A 81 -0.98 6.01 -8.26
C HIS A 81 -1.09 6.28 -6.75
N VAL A 82 -0.23 7.14 -6.20
CA VAL A 82 -0.26 7.52 -4.77
C VAL A 82 -1.57 8.24 -4.43
N ALA A 83 -2.02 9.17 -5.26
CA ALA A 83 -3.29 9.88 -5.06
C ALA A 83 -4.48 8.90 -5.05
N LYS A 84 -4.48 7.88 -5.92
CA LYS A 84 -5.50 6.84 -5.95
C LYS A 84 -5.55 6.05 -4.64
N VAL A 85 -4.39 5.66 -4.09
CA VAL A 85 -4.29 4.97 -2.80
C VAL A 85 -4.84 5.86 -1.67
N LYS A 86 -4.41 7.13 -1.62
CA LYS A 86 -4.82 8.07 -0.57
C LYS A 86 -6.31 8.39 -0.60
N ARG A 87 -6.91 8.47 -1.77
CA ARG A 87 -8.37 8.61 -1.91
C ARG A 87 -9.12 7.41 -1.37
N TYR A 88 -8.59 6.22 -1.58
CA TYR A 88 -9.21 4.97 -1.11
C TYR A 88 -9.17 4.85 0.42
N GLU A 89 -8.03 5.20 1.06
CA GLU A 89 -7.85 5.14 2.51
C GLU A 89 -8.79 6.09 3.28
N SER A 90 -9.10 7.24 2.71
CA SER A 90 -9.76 8.30 3.48
C SER A 90 -11.25 8.03 3.76
N GLY A 91 -11.89 7.10 3.05
CA GLY A 91 -13.36 6.93 3.10
C GLY A 91 -14.12 8.23 2.78
N VAL A 92 -13.40 9.33 2.63
CA VAL A 92 -13.86 10.66 2.29
C VAL A 92 -13.20 11.06 0.97
N LEU A 93 -14.00 11.18 -0.07
CA LEU A 93 -13.55 11.76 -1.34
C LEU A 93 -13.32 13.25 -1.13
N ARG A 94 -12.06 13.66 -0.93
CA ARG A 94 -11.69 15.08 -0.79
C ARG A 94 -11.91 15.90 -2.07
N ASP A 95 -11.83 15.23 -3.24
CA ASP A 95 -12.14 15.81 -4.55
C ASP A 95 -13.07 14.86 -5.30
N PRO A 96 -14.38 14.85 -5.02
CA PRO A 96 -15.31 14.01 -5.76
C PRO A 96 -15.39 14.51 -7.21
N ILE A 97 -15.44 13.58 -8.16
CA ILE A 97 -15.82 13.94 -9.52
C ILE A 97 -17.32 14.24 -9.48
N THR A 98 -17.63 15.51 -9.62
CA THR A 98 -19.02 15.97 -9.58
C THR A 98 -19.57 16.14 -10.99
N ILE A 99 -20.85 15.92 -11.13
CA ILE A 99 -21.64 16.20 -12.34
C ILE A 99 -22.71 17.22 -11.99
N THR A 100 -23.13 17.98 -12.99
CA THR A 100 -24.29 18.87 -12.85
C THR A 100 -25.58 18.15 -13.27
N PRO A 101 -26.77 18.62 -12.88
CA PRO A 101 -28.04 18.03 -13.33
C PRO A 101 -28.20 18.00 -14.86
N ASP A 102 -27.52 18.90 -15.58
CA ASP A 102 -27.59 19.01 -17.04
C ASP A 102 -26.57 18.08 -17.75
N THR A 103 -25.74 17.35 -16.99
CA THR A 103 -24.76 16.43 -17.55
C THR A 103 -25.45 15.21 -18.14
N THR A 104 -25.19 14.94 -19.43
CA THR A 104 -25.81 13.80 -20.12
C THR A 104 -25.22 12.45 -19.64
N VAL A 105 -26.02 11.38 -19.74
CA VAL A 105 -25.57 10.01 -19.40
C VAL A 105 -24.32 9.61 -20.18
N ARG A 106 -24.19 10.06 -21.45
CA ARG A 106 -23.00 9.81 -22.27
C ARG A 106 -21.77 10.45 -21.64
N GLU A 107 -21.83 11.70 -21.23
CA GLU A 107 -20.72 12.39 -20.56
C GLU A 107 -20.33 11.72 -19.25
N VAL A 108 -21.31 11.23 -18.47
CA VAL A 108 -21.06 10.46 -17.24
C VAL A 108 -20.30 9.18 -17.53
N VAL A 109 -20.72 8.42 -18.57
CA VAL A 109 -20.01 7.18 -18.97
C VAL A 109 -18.60 7.47 -19.46
N ASP A 110 -18.39 8.56 -20.20
CA ASP A 110 -17.06 8.96 -20.67
C ASP A 110 -16.16 9.42 -19.49
N LEU A 111 -16.71 10.12 -18.50
CA LEU A 111 -16.03 10.47 -17.25
C LEU A 111 -15.65 9.22 -16.46
N SER A 112 -16.57 8.27 -16.31
CA SER A 112 -16.31 6.98 -15.64
C SER A 112 -15.14 6.22 -16.29
N ARG A 113 -15.13 6.14 -17.64
CA ARG A 113 -14.06 5.48 -18.40
C ARG A 113 -12.71 6.19 -18.24
N ARG A 114 -12.67 7.53 -18.30
CA ARG A 114 -11.43 8.32 -18.15
C ARG A 114 -10.81 8.19 -16.77
N HIS A 115 -11.63 8.11 -15.75
CA HIS A 115 -11.18 8.09 -14.35
C HIS A 115 -11.18 6.69 -13.71
N GLY A 116 -11.66 5.66 -14.43
CA GLY A 116 -11.59 4.26 -14.02
C GLY A 116 -12.43 3.93 -12.77
N PHE A 117 -13.59 4.55 -12.64
CA PHE A 117 -14.58 4.19 -11.61
C PHE A 117 -15.89 3.71 -12.27
N SER A 118 -16.64 2.88 -11.55
CA SER A 118 -17.96 2.38 -11.94
C SER A 118 -19.03 2.87 -10.98
#